data_b9db143797c17b49ea310b3af7c401b3
#
_entry.id   b9db143797c17b49ea310b3af7c401b3
#
_cell.length_a   1.000
_cell.length_b   1.000
_cell.length_c   1.000
_cell.angle_alpha   90.00
_cell.angle_beta   90.00
_cell.angle_gamma   90.00
#
_symmetry.space_group_name_H-M   'P 1'
#
loop_
_entity.id
_entity.type
_entity.pdbx_description
1 polymer ?
#
loop_
_entity_poly.entity_id
_entity_poly.type
_entity_poly.pdbx_seq_one_letter_code
_entity_poly.pdbx_strand_id
1 'polypeptide(L)' 'MATLKEIYNELKMIMEDVDGYVEEVDNANQASDVAGTVQRPLDKVLSALDTIMDDEAAGVYEEYGEDEFYEEDENSW' A
#
# COMPACT_ATOMS: atom_id res chain seq x y z
N MET A 1 9.54 8.95 13.16
CA MET A 1 8.41 8.17 12.62
C MET A 1 8.22 8.51 11.15
N ALA A 2 7.99 7.50 10.33
CA ALA A 2 7.83 7.70 8.89
C ALA A 2 6.46 8.27 8.57
N THR A 3 6.41 9.18 7.59
CA THR A 3 5.14 9.68 7.10
C THR A 3 4.58 8.70 6.07
N LEU A 4 3.30 8.87 5.76
CA LEU A 4 2.68 8.04 4.73
C LEU A 4 3.36 8.24 3.39
N LYS A 5 3.80 9.45 3.09
CA LYS A 5 4.50 9.72 1.85
C LYS A 5 5.82 8.96 1.79
N GLU A 6 6.53 8.90 2.90
CA GLU A 6 7.78 8.16 2.95
C GLU A 6 7.55 6.68 2.76
N ILE A 7 6.52 6.15 3.41
CA ILE A 7 6.17 4.74 3.25
C ILE A 7 5.79 4.46 1.80
N TYR A 8 5.00 5.33 1.21
CA TYR A 8 4.61 5.18 -0.19
C TYR A 8 5.83 5.13 -1.10
N ASN A 9 6.77 6.06 -0.90
CA ASN A 9 7.96 6.10 -1.73
C ASN A 9 8.82 4.86 -1.58
N GLU A 10 8.94 4.34 -0.36
CA GLU A 10 9.70 3.12 -0.13
C GLU A 10 9.05 1.93 -0.81
N LEU A 11 7.74 1.84 -0.71
CA LEU A 11 7.02 0.75 -1.37
C LEU A 11 7.12 0.85 -2.88
N LYS A 12 7.12 2.08 -3.39
CA LYS A 12 7.26 2.28 -4.83
C LYS A 12 8.62 1.81 -5.31
N MET A 13 9.67 2.06 -4.54
CA MET A 13 10.99 1.57 -4.87
C MET A 13 11.04 0.05 -4.85
N ILE A 14 10.42 -0.55 -3.86
CA ILE A 14 10.34 -2.01 -3.80
C ILE A 14 9.60 -2.55 -5.02
N MET A 15 8.54 -1.88 -5.42
CA MET A 15 7.78 -2.29 -6.60
C MET A 15 8.64 -2.28 -7.85
N GLU A 16 9.48 -1.24 -7.98
CA GLU A 16 10.39 -1.16 -9.12
C GLU A 16 11.40 -2.29 -9.09
N ASP A 17 11.89 -2.65 -7.89
CA ASP A 17 12.80 -3.77 -7.77
C ASP A 17 12.13 -5.06 -8.18
N VAL A 18 10.88 -5.25 -7.78
CA VAL A 18 10.13 -6.44 -8.13
C VAL A 18 9.90 -6.50 -9.65
N ASP A 19 9.57 -5.37 -10.27
CA ASP A 19 9.41 -5.30 -11.71
C ASP A 19 10.69 -5.75 -12.42
N GLY A 20 11.83 -5.24 -11.95
CA GLY A 20 13.11 -5.61 -12.55
C GLY A 20 13.39 -7.08 -12.39
N TYR A 21 13.08 -7.63 -11.22
CA TYR A 21 13.28 -9.06 -10.98
C TYR A 21 12.44 -9.91 -11.93
N VAL A 22 11.17 -9.54 -12.08
CA VAL A 22 10.27 -10.29 -12.96
C VAL A 22 10.76 -10.27 -14.39
N GLU A 23 11.30 -9.14 -14.82
CA GLU A 23 11.80 -9.02 -16.20
C GLU A 23 13.08 -9.80 -16.43
N GLU A 24 13.89 -9.98 -15.40
CA GLU A 24 15.21 -10.58 -15.57
C GLU A 24 15.25 -12.05 -15.22
N VAL A 25 14.28 -12.53 -14.44
CA VAL A 25 14.31 -13.93 -14.04
C VAL A 25 14.06 -14.82 -15.24
N ASP A 26 14.86 -15.90 -15.35
CA ASP A 26 14.78 -16.79 -16.50
C ASP A 26 13.62 -17.77 -16.43
N ASN A 27 13.06 -17.97 -15.24
CA ASN A 27 12.02 -18.97 -15.03
C ASN A 27 10.65 -18.33 -15.20
N ALA A 28 9.92 -18.73 -16.26
CA ALA A 28 8.62 -18.13 -16.54
C ALA A 28 7.59 -18.39 -15.45
N ASN A 29 7.65 -19.59 -14.84
CA ASN A 29 6.72 -19.90 -13.75
C ASN A 29 6.98 -19.05 -12.52
N GLN A 30 8.25 -18.84 -12.22
CA GLN A 30 8.62 -18.02 -11.08
C GLN A 30 8.24 -16.56 -11.33
N ALA A 31 8.45 -16.07 -12.54
CA ALA A 31 8.06 -14.71 -12.88
C ALA A 31 6.57 -14.53 -12.71
N SER A 32 5.78 -15.50 -13.16
CA SER A 32 4.33 -15.44 -13.04
C SER A 32 3.90 -15.45 -11.58
N ASP A 33 4.53 -16.29 -10.76
CA ASP A 33 4.20 -16.36 -9.34
C ASP A 33 4.49 -15.04 -8.65
N VAL A 34 5.65 -14.44 -8.91
CA VAL A 34 6.01 -13.18 -8.29
C VAL A 34 5.06 -12.09 -8.75
N ALA A 35 4.73 -12.06 -10.03
CA ALA A 35 3.80 -11.06 -10.54
C ALA A 35 2.44 -11.18 -9.85
N GLY A 36 1.97 -12.39 -9.64
CA GLY A 36 0.65 -12.60 -9.05
C GLY A 36 0.60 -12.45 -7.54
N THR A 37 1.67 -12.85 -6.85
CA THR A 37 1.65 -12.88 -5.39
C THR A 37 2.36 -11.71 -4.74
N VAL A 38 3.19 -10.98 -5.46
CA VAL A 38 3.93 -9.85 -4.91
C VAL A 38 3.58 -8.56 -5.65
N GLN A 39 3.69 -8.56 -6.97
CA GLN A 39 3.52 -7.34 -7.74
C GLN A 39 2.11 -6.79 -7.66
N ARG A 40 1.10 -7.65 -7.83
CA ARG A 40 -0.29 -7.20 -7.76
C ARG A 40 -0.69 -6.70 -6.37
N PRO A 41 -0.37 -7.44 -5.29
CA PRO A 41 -0.67 -6.91 -3.95
C PRO A 41 0.03 -5.60 -3.66
N LEU A 42 1.28 -5.44 -4.10
CA LEU A 42 1.99 -4.18 -3.91
C LEU A 42 1.29 -3.04 -4.64
N ASP A 43 0.82 -3.29 -5.86
CA ASP A 43 0.10 -2.28 -6.61
C ASP A 43 -1.16 -1.85 -5.86
N LYS A 44 -1.88 -2.81 -5.29
CA LYS A 44 -3.07 -2.50 -4.50
C LYS A 44 -2.72 -1.68 -3.27
N VAL A 45 -1.64 -2.05 -2.59
CA VAL A 45 -1.21 -1.32 -1.40
C VAL A 45 -0.85 0.11 -1.77
N LEU A 46 -0.14 0.31 -2.86
CA LEU A 46 0.22 1.64 -3.30
C LEU A 46 -1.01 2.48 -3.63
N SER A 47 -1.99 1.88 -4.29
CA SER A 47 -3.23 2.59 -4.60
C SER A 47 -3.99 2.96 -3.32
N ALA A 48 -4.02 2.04 -2.36
CA ALA A 48 -4.69 2.32 -1.08
C ALA A 48 -4.00 3.44 -0.33
N LEU A 49 -2.67 3.45 -0.31
CA LEU A 49 -1.93 4.51 0.36
C LEU A 49 -2.15 5.84 -0.34
N ASP A 50 -2.21 5.85 -1.66
CA ASP A 50 -2.46 7.07 -2.40
C ASP A 50 -3.82 7.65 -2.02
N THR A 51 -4.84 6.81 -1.92
CA THR A 51 -6.17 7.25 -1.52
C THR A 51 -6.15 7.81 -0.09
N ILE A 52 -5.45 7.13 0.82
CA ILE A 52 -5.38 7.59 2.21
C ILE A 52 -4.66 8.93 2.29
N MET A 53 -3.60 9.11 1.51
CA MET A 53 -2.88 10.38 1.52
C MET A 53 -3.74 11.51 0.98
N ASP A 54 -4.55 11.23 -0.04
CA ASP A 54 -5.49 12.22 -0.55
C ASP A 54 -6.50 12.63 0.51
N ASP A 55 -7.04 11.64 1.22
CA ASP A 55 -8.01 11.92 2.27
C ASP A 55 -7.37 12.72 3.40
N GLU A 56 -6.13 12.40 3.72
CA GLU A 56 -5.42 13.13 4.76
C GLU A 56 -5.23 14.59 4.35
N ALA A 57 -4.83 14.80 3.10
CA ALA A 57 -4.62 16.15 2.60
C ALA A 57 -5.92 16.93 2.53
N ALA A 58 -7.02 16.24 2.30
CA ALA A 58 -8.34 16.88 2.26
C ALA A 58 -8.91 17.15 3.64
N GLY A 59 -8.26 16.68 4.70
CA GLY A 59 -8.72 16.93 6.05
C GLY A 59 -9.78 15.97 6.54
N VAL A 60 -9.99 14.87 5.82
CA VAL A 60 -11.02 13.91 6.19
C VAL A 60 -10.78 13.36 7.59
N TYR A 61 -9.55 13.03 7.89
CA TYR A 61 -9.22 12.42 9.18
C TYR A 61 -9.23 13.42 10.32
N GLU A 62 -9.04 14.69 10.01
CA GLU A 62 -9.08 15.70 11.05
C GLU A 62 -10.47 15.85 11.64
N GLU A 63 -11.49 15.64 10.81
CA GLU A 63 -12.86 15.74 11.31
C GLU A 63 -13.24 14.57 12.17
N TYR A 64 -12.60 13.42 11.98
CA TYR A 64 -12.91 12.21 12.73
C TYR A 64 -11.92 11.96 13.85
N GLY A 65 -10.98 12.85 14.03
CA GLY A 65 -9.84 12.58 14.89
C GLY A 65 -10.22 12.21 16.30
N GLU A 66 -11.29 12.72 16.81
CA GLU A 66 -11.67 12.46 18.17
C GLU A 66 -12.79 11.50 18.30
N ASP A 67 -13.34 11.04 17.26
CA ASP A 67 -14.45 10.16 17.43
C ASP A 67 -14.09 8.78 17.54
N GLU A 68 -14.39 8.37 17.70
CA GLU A 68 -14.37 7.29 17.76
C GLU A 68 -14.32 6.34 17.10
N PHE A 69 -14.15 6.25 16.67
CA PHE A 69 -13.98 5.27 16.21
C PHE A 69 -13.72 4.33 16.49
N TYR A 70 -13.89 4.46 16.82
CA TYR A 70 -13.85 3.57 17.22
C TYR A 70 -14.32 2.76 17.38
N GLU A 71 -14.55 2.65 17.33
CA GLU A 71 -14.95 1.89 17.63
C GLU A 71 -15.39 1.15 17.35
N GLU A 72 -15.61 1.23 17.06
CA GLU A 72 -15.90 0.45 17.03
C GLU A 72 -15.92 -0.35 16.81
N ASP A 73 -15.94 -0.14 16.76
CA ASP A 73 -15.89 -1.02 16.86
C ASP A 73 -15.78 -1.78 17.01
N GLU A 74 -15.74 -1.65 17.04
CA GLU A 74 -15.67 -2.39 17.41
C GLU A 74 -15.81 -3.24 17.63
N ASN A 75 -15.99 -3.14 17.62
CA ASN A 75 -16.15 -3.96 18.08
C ASN A 75 -16.48 -4.76 18.06
N SER A 76 -16.72 -4.53 17.79
CA SER A 76 -17.06 -5.25 18.04
C SER A 76 -16.91 -6.30 17.68
N TRP A 77 -16.92 -6.64 17.62
CA TRP A 77 -16.71 -7.74 17.61
C TRP A 77 -16.69 -8.60 17.65
#